data_8a27a6cc4839a54c76753ffef0131f49
#
_entry.id   8a27a6cc4839a54c76753ffef0131f49
#
_cell.length_a   1.000
_cell.length_b   1.000
_cell.length_c   1.000
_cell.angle_alpha   90.00
_cell.angle_beta   90.00
_cell.angle_gamma   90.00
#
_symmetry.space_group_name_H-M   'P 1'
#
loop_
_entity.id
_entity.type
_entity.pdbx_description
1 polymer ?
#
loop_
_entity_poly.entity_id
_entity_poly.type
_entity_poly.pdbx_seq_one_letter_code
_entity_poly.pdbx_strand_id
1 'polypeptide(L)'
;VVRSVLGERFHVIEYMPNGYTNEAFLHNCPILPSFNNMDGSDFIHGIYRGVEFTFSDLTLRTETKGSPDGEFPGDNVVNFKGQLIMATSHKNVNGFVQIQERISRRMKNEKKSGILSSVLGSGDSCNSFMTGNASFDNRFDIYASDSQLALRVLTPHLMQGLMGLEGFMEIQIAGNMVAVAIKNDRDLFELSNNGRDNGDMEEYRQKFRDELSDILKVIDVFGMNTDLFQ
;
A
#
# COMPACT_ATOMS: atom_id res chain seq x y z
N VAL A 1 -3.56 -6.37 -23.72
CA VAL A 1 -2.29 -5.61 -23.57
C VAL A 1 -1.73 -5.85 -22.18
N VAL A 2 -2.43 -5.46 -21.09
CA VAL A 2 -1.93 -5.57 -19.69
C VAL A 2 -1.42 -6.98 -19.39
N ARG A 3 -2.24 -8.02 -19.55
CA ARG A 3 -1.86 -9.41 -19.26
C ARG A 3 -0.59 -9.86 -20.00
N SER A 4 -0.36 -9.36 -21.21
CA SER A 4 0.86 -9.66 -21.96
C SER A 4 2.09 -9.02 -21.30
N VAL A 5 1.98 -7.77 -20.90
CA VAL A 5 3.06 -7.02 -20.24
C VAL A 5 3.39 -7.65 -18.86
N LEU A 6 2.38 -8.03 -18.09
CA LEU A 6 2.57 -8.71 -16.81
C LEU A 6 3.40 -9.99 -16.99
N GLY A 7 3.06 -10.84 -17.98
CA GLY A 7 3.74 -12.10 -18.26
C GLY A 7 5.19 -11.96 -18.75
N GLU A 8 5.61 -10.76 -19.16
CA GLU A 8 7.02 -10.48 -19.53
C GLU A 8 7.96 -10.42 -18.30
N ARG A 9 7.42 -10.17 -17.10
CA ARG A 9 8.23 -9.83 -15.92
C ARG A 9 8.11 -10.82 -14.78
N PHE A 10 6.98 -11.52 -14.65
CA PHE A 10 6.74 -12.49 -13.57
C PHE A 10 5.72 -13.56 -13.97
N HIS A 11 5.59 -14.59 -13.14
CA HIS A 11 4.57 -15.61 -13.32
C HIS A 11 3.21 -15.11 -12.83
N VAL A 12 2.29 -14.86 -13.75
CA VAL A 12 0.91 -14.42 -13.44
C VAL A 12 0.07 -15.65 -13.10
N ILE A 13 -0.46 -15.70 -11.87
CA ILE A 13 -1.44 -16.70 -11.44
C ILE A 13 -2.82 -16.24 -11.86
N GLU A 14 -3.17 -14.99 -11.52
CA GLU A 14 -4.48 -14.41 -11.82
C GLU A 14 -4.35 -12.92 -12.17
N TYR A 15 -5.19 -12.45 -13.09
CA TYR A 15 -5.39 -11.04 -13.38
C TYR A 15 -6.86 -10.77 -13.66
N MET A 16 -7.47 -9.91 -12.85
CA MET A 16 -8.85 -9.45 -12.95
C MET A 16 -8.89 -7.92 -13.12
N PRO A 17 -9.15 -7.40 -14.33
CA PRO A 17 -9.16 -5.95 -14.58
C PRO A 17 -10.15 -5.17 -13.71
N ASN A 18 -11.31 -5.77 -13.43
CA ASN A 18 -12.36 -5.18 -12.59
C ASN A 18 -12.41 -5.85 -11.20
N GLY A 19 -11.36 -6.56 -10.83
CA GLY A 19 -11.24 -7.21 -9.53
C GLY A 19 -10.38 -6.41 -8.57
N TYR A 20 -10.51 -6.70 -7.30
CA TYR A 20 -9.71 -6.11 -6.24
C TYR A 20 -9.56 -7.08 -5.07
N THR A 21 -8.68 -6.76 -4.15
CA THR A 21 -8.48 -7.50 -2.89
C THR A 21 -9.78 -7.62 -2.11
N ASN A 22 -10.01 -8.77 -1.49
CA ASN A 22 -11.24 -9.07 -0.74
C ASN A 22 -11.61 -7.95 0.25
N GLU A 23 -12.85 -7.47 0.19
CA GLU A 23 -13.36 -6.35 0.98
C GLU A 23 -13.25 -6.59 2.49
N ALA A 24 -13.52 -7.81 2.96
CA ALA A 24 -13.39 -8.14 4.37
C ALA A 24 -11.93 -8.01 4.87
N PHE A 25 -10.96 -8.30 4.02
CA PHE A 25 -9.56 -8.03 4.32
C PHE A 25 -9.28 -6.53 4.36
N LEU A 26 -9.79 -5.76 3.40
CA LEU A 26 -9.57 -4.32 3.33
C LEU A 26 -10.10 -3.58 4.57
N HIS A 27 -11.28 -3.96 5.07
CA HIS A 27 -11.84 -3.40 6.30
C HIS A 27 -11.01 -3.70 7.55
N ASN A 28 -10.27 -4.79 7.56
CA ASN A 28 -9.40 -5.21 8.67
C ASN A 28 -7.92 -4.84 8.45
N CYS A 29 -7.58 -4.22 7.32
CA CYS A 29 -6.20 -3.86 7.00
C CYS A 29 -5.79 -2.59 7.77
N PRO A 30 -4.85 -2.68 8.73
CA PRO A 30 -4.57 -1.58 9.65
C PRO A 30 -3.83 -0.40 9.01
N ILE A 31 -3.32 -0.58 7.79
CA ILE A 31 -2.65 0.48 7.02
C ILE A 31 -3.58 1.21 6.04
N LEU A 32 -4.85 0.83 6.00
CA LEU A 32 -5.86 1.53 5.20
C LEU A 32 -6.76 2.38 6.10
N PRO A 33 -7.21 3.55 5.65
CA PRO A 33 -8.19 4.34 6.38
C PRO A 33 -9.55 3.63 6.40
N SER A 34 -10.38 3.94 7.39
CA SER A 34 -11.77 3.49 7.40
C SER A 34 -12.54 4.05 6.19
N PHE A 35 -13.46 3.25 5.65
CA PHE A 35 -14.28 3.58 4.50
C PHE A 35 -15.65 2.88 4.61
N ASN A 36 -16.64 3.38 3.89
CA ASN A 36 -17.95 2.75 3.73
C ASN A 36 -18.38 2.63 2.27
N ASN A 37 -17.58 3.13 1.35
CA ASN A 37 -17.73 2.96 -0.08
C ASN A 37 -16.35 2.80 -0.72
N MET A 38 -16.25 1.97 -1.75
CA MET A 38 -14.99 1.72 -2.43
C MET A 38 -15.18 1.35 -3.89
N ASP A 39 -14.17 1.69 -4.69
CA ASP A 39 -13.92 1.12 -6.01
C ASP A 39 -12.55 0.46 -6.02
N GLY A 40 -12.40 -0.55 -6.84
CA GLY A 40 -11.12 -1.22 -7.04
C GLY A 40 -11.01 -1.83 -8.41
N SER A 41 -9.78 -1.96 -8.88
CA SER A 41 -9.44 -2.51 -10.20
C SER A 41 -8.09 -3.22 -10.17
N ASP A 42 -7.80 -3.87 -11.30
CA ASP A 42 -6.51 -4.44 -11.62
C ASP A 42 -5.94 -5.39 -10.56
N PHE A 43 -6.81 -6.29 -10.05
CA PHE A 43 -6.30 -7.32 -9.16
C PHE A 43 -5.30 -8.22 -9.90
N ILE A 44 -4.08 -8.26 -9.37
CA ILE A 44 -3.00 -9.12 -9.84
C ILE A 44 -2.61 -10.07 -8.71
N HIS A 45 -2.50 -11.37 -9.02
CA HIS A 45 -1.88 -12.36 -8.17
C HIS A 45 -0.76 -13.03 -8.96
N GLY A 46 0.45 -13.03 -8.44
CA GLY A 46 1.60 -13.55 -9.16
C GLY A 46 2.77 -13.94 -8.28
N ILE A 47 3.81 -14.47 -8.92
CA ILE A 47 5.09 -14.81 -8.28
C ILE A 47 6.20 -14.07 -9.01
N TYR A 48 6.89 -13.21 -8.29
CA TYR A 48 8.04 -12.45 -8.78
C TYR A 48 9.29 -12.77 -7.97
N ARG A 49 10.32 -13.29 -8.62
CA ARG A 49 11.59 -13.71 -7.97
C ARG A 49 11.38 -14.63 -6.76
N GLY A 50 10.39 -15.53 -6.84
CA GLY A 50 10.04 -16.46 -5.76
C GLY A 50 9.16 -15.87 -4.67
N VAL A 51 8.82 -14.59 -4.73
CA VAL A 51 7.90 -13.91 -3.80
C VAL A 51 6.50 -13.96 -4.39
N GLU A 52 5.56 -14.60 -3.69
CA GLU A 52 4.15 -14.54 -4.01
C GLU A 52 3.57 -13.20 -3.56
N PHE A 53 2.83 -12.52 -4.43
CA PHE A 53 2.26 -11.22 -4.14
C PHE A 53 0.88 -11.03 -4.76
N THR A 54 0.11 -10.12 -4.17
CA THR A 54 -1.10 -9.56 -4.77
C THR A 54 -0.99 -8.04 -4.86
N PHE A 55 -1.72 -7.47 -5.80
CA PHE A 55 -1.80 -6.04 -6.08
C PHE A 55 -3.24 -5.66 -6.38
N SER A 56 -3.66 -4.47 -6.00
CA SER A 56 -4.93 -3.86 -6.42
C SER A 56 -4.80 -2.35 -6.43
N ASP A 57 -5.39 -1.70 -7.43
CA ASP A 57 -5.75 -0.29 -7.36
C ASP A 57 -7.03 -0.11 -6.55
N LEU A 58 -7.04 0.87 -5.64
CA LEU A 58 -8.15 1.10 -4.72
C LEU A 58 -8.47 2.58 -4.61
N THR A 59 -9.76 2.87 -4.56
CA THR A 59 -10.29 4.18 -4.14
C THR A 59 -11.26 3.97 -3.00
N LEU A 60 -10.89 4.40 -1.79
CA LEU A 60 -11.68 4.23 -0.57
C LEU A 60 -12.31 5.57 -0.18
N ARG A 61 -13.62 5.57 0.10
CA ARG A 61 -14.40 6.78 0.39
C ARG A 61 -15.18 6.65 1.68
N THR A 62 -15.47 7.80 2.27
CA THR A 62 -16.51 7.93 3.30
C THR A 62 -17.65 8.75 2.71
N GLU A 63 -18.80 8.12 2.55
CA GLU A 63 -20.03 8.75 2.14
C GLU A 63 -20.93 8.97 3.34
N THR A 64 -21.42 10.20 3.49
CA THR A 64 -22.43 10.55 4.49
C THR A 64 -23.72 10.92 3.77
N LYS A 65 -24.84 10.43 4.29
CA LYS A 65 -26.17 10.84 3.76
C LYS A 65 -26.44 12.26 4.23
N GLY A 66 -26.99 13.07 3.33
CA GLY A 66 -27.54 14.38 3.71
C GLY A 66 -28.69 14.24 4.72
N SER A 67 -29.02 15.33 5.41
CA SER A 67 -30.15 15.36 6.32
C SER A 67 -31.46 15.15 5.56
N PRO A 68 -32.48 14.48 6.17
CA PRO A 68 -33.77 14.24 5.52
C PRO A 68 -34.53 15.49 5.12
N ASP A 69 -34.27 16.61 5.82
CA ASP A 69 -34.87 17.94 5.60
C ASP A 69 -34.11 18.77 4.53
N GLY A 70 -32.97 18.27 4.05
CA GLY A 70 -32.14 18.94 3.03
C GLY A 70 -31.28 20.09 3.54
N GLU A 71 -31.24 20.34 4.87
CA GLU A 71 -30.41 21.41 5.46
C GLU A 71 -28.89 21.12 5.29
N PHE A 72 -28.49 19.84 5.31
CA PHE A 72 -27.11 19.43 5.14
C PHE A 72 -26.99 18.48 3.95
N PRO A 73 -26.24 18.86 2.89
CA PRO A 73 -25.94 17.95 1.79
C PRO A 73 -25.09 16.78 2.29
N GLY A 74 -25.26 15.60 1.70
CA GLY A 74 -24.35 14.48 1.92
C GLY A 74 -22.95 14.83 1.41
N ASP A 75 -21.95 14.21 2.01
CA ASP A 75 -20.55 14.39 1.64
C ASP A 75 -19.95 13.07 1.10
N ASN A 76 -18.99 13.18 0.20
CA ASN A 76 -18.28 12.05 -0.39
C ASN A 76 -16.77 12.36 -0.38
N VAL A 77 -16.09 11.90 0.65
CA VAL A 77 -14.67 12.17 0.87
C VAL A 77 -13.82 10.98 0.44
N VAL A 78 -12.89 11.20 -0.50
CA VAL A 78 -11.88 10.21 -0.87
C VAL A 78 -10.79 10.18 0.21
N ASN A 79 -10.75 9.09 0.99
CA ASN A 79 -9.78 8.90 2.07
C ASN A 79 -8.46 8.34 1.54
N PHE A 80 -8.55 7.45 0.55
CA PHE A 80 -7.41 6.80 -0.08
C PHE A 80 -7.67 6.63 -1.58
N LYS A 81 -6.70 6.97 -2.40
CA LYS A 81 -6.61 6.57 -3.81
C LYS A 81 -5.17 6.17 -4.09
N GLY A 82 -4.98 4.93 -4.55
CA GLY A 82 -3.66 4.38 -4.83
C GLY A 82 -3.63 2.85 -4.76
N GLN A 83 -2.48 2.28 -4.49
CA GLN A 83 -2.19 0.87 -4.61
C GLN A 83 -2.05 0.18 -3.27
N LEU A 84 -2.59 -1.03 -3.19
CA LEU A 84 -2.30 -2.00 -2.13
C LEU A 84 -1.52 -3.17 -2.70
N ILE A 85 -0.33 -3.40 -2.15
CA ILE A 85 0.54 -4.52 -2.49
C ILE A 85 0.67 -5.40 -1.24
N MET A 86 0.48 -6.70 -1.40
CA MET A 86 0.72 -7.66 -0.33
C MET A 86 1.66 -8.74 -0.84
N ALA A 87 2.68 -9.06 -0.06
CA ALA A 87 3.65 -10.10 -0.36
C ALA A 87 3.74 -11.10 0.79
N THR A 88 3.95 -12.37 0.45
CA THR A 88 4.05 -13.45 1.44
C THR A 88 5.51 -13.82 1.65
N SER A 89 5.95 -13.75 2.91
CA SER A 89 7.27 -14.22 3.36
C SER A 89 7.23 -15.70 3.72
N HIS A 90 8.33 -16.40 3.49
CA HIS A 90 8.54 -17.77 4.01
C HIS A 90 8.83 -17.81 5.50
N LYS A 91 9.19 -16.68 6.11
CA LYS A 91 9.43 -16.56 7.56
C LYS A 91 8.25 -15.90 8.24
N ASN A 92 7.96 -16.37 9.43
CA ASN A 92 6.91 -15.82 10.29
C ASN A 92 7.54 -14.86 11.31
N VAL A 93 7.07 -13.63 11.32
CA VAL A 93 7.44 -12.60 12.30
C VAL A 93 6.50 -12.72 13.49
N ASN A 94 7.05 -13.01 14.68
CA ASN A 94 6.25 -13.02 15.91
C ASN A 94 6.05 -11.60 16.42
N GLY A 95 4.90 -11.02 16.11
CA GLY A 95 4.57 -9.62 16.39
C GLY A 95 4.33 -8.83 15.09
N PHE A 96 4.48 -7.52 15.17
CA PHE A 96 4.34 -6.63 14.02
C PHE A 96 5.35 -5.47 14.02
N VAL A 97 5.63 -4.97 12.82
CA VAL A 97 6.28 -3.68 12.58
C VAL A 97 5.41 -2.90 11.61
N GLN A 98 5.04 -1.69 11.99
CA GLN A 98 4.32 -0.75 11.15
C GLN A 98 5.20 0.47 10.89
N ILE A 99 5.28 0.88 9.63
CA ILE A 99 6.05 2.02 9.17
C ILE A 99 5.07 2.96 8.50
N GLN A 100 4.99 4.19 8.99
CA GLN A 100 4.07 5.19 8.50
C GLN A 100 4.84 6.43 8.05
N GLU A 101 4.63 6.87 6.82
CA GLU A 101 5.23 8.12 6.36
C GLU A 101 4.63 9.32 7.08
N ARG A 102 5.49 10.23 7.57
CA ARG A 102 5.05 11.41 8.30
C ARG A 102 4.36 12.40 7.39
N ILE A 103 3.13 12.71 7.73
CA ILE A 103 2.42 13.81 7.08
C ILE A 103 2.98 15.13 7.63
N SER A 104 3.36 16.03 6.73
CA SER A 104 3.76 17.39 7.11
C SER A 104 2.73 17.99 8.08
N ARG A 105 3.17 18.70 9.11
CA ARG A 105 2.32 19.25 10.21
C ARG A 105 1.07 19.99 9.73
N ARG A 106 1.03 20.46 8.48
CA ARG A 106 -0.14 21.13 7.89
C ARG A 106 -1.35 20.20 7.68
N MET A 107 -1.13 18.91 7.46
CA MET A 107 -2.20 17.93 7.24
C MET A 107 -2.61 17.18 8.53
N LYS A 108 -1.88 17.39 9.64
CA LYS A 108 -2.14 16.70 10.93
C LYS A 108 -3.48 17.05 11.56
N ASN A 109 -4.08 18.18 11.21
CA ASN A 109 -5.34 18.61 11.84
C ASN A 109 -6.57 17.86 11.32
N GLU A 110 -6.48 17.18 10.18
CA GLU A 110 -7.60 16.45 9.57
C GLU A 110 -7.60 14.95 9.88
N LYS A 111 -6.47 14.38 10.36
CA LYS A 111 -6.29 12.92 10.50
C LYS A 111 -6.08 12.41 11.92
N LYS A 112 -6.53 13.10 12.96
CA LYS A 112 -6.51 12.55 14.34
C LYS A 112 -7.55 11.45 14.61
N SER A 113 -8.31 11.02 13.62
CA SER A 113 -9.37 10.05 13.77
C SER A 113 -9.12 8.85 12.85
N GLY A 114 -8.66 7.76 13.35
CA GLY A 114 -9.04 6.50 12.78
C GLY A 114 -8.03 5.35 12.78
N ILE A 115 -6.78 5.52 12.38
CA ILE A 115 -5.95 4.34 12.11
C ILE A 115 -5.21 3.86 13.35
N LEU A 116 -4.63 4.75 14.12
CA LEU A 116 -3.88 4.38 15.34
C LEU A 116 -4.78 3.87 16.46
N SER A 117 -6.02 4.35 16.55
CA SER A 117 -6.93 3.99 17.65
C SER A 117 -7.61 2.63 17.48
N SER A 118 -7.67 2.10 16.26
CA SER A 118 -8.29 0.79 16.00
C SER A 118 -7.31 -0.39 16.14
N VAL A 119 -6.02 -0.15 15.95
CA VAL A 119 -4.96 -1.17 16.11
C VAL A 119 -4.40 -1.16 17.53
N LEU A 120 -4.36 0.00 18.16
CA LEU A 120 -4.00 0.18 19.55
C LEU A 120 -5.28 0.11 20.38
N GLY A 121 -5.74 -1.11 20.66
CA GLY A 121 -6.72 -1.33 21.74
C GLY A 121 -6.29 -0.51 22.95
N SER A 122 -7.23 0.16 23.58
CA SER A 122 -7.04 1.06 24.71
C SER A 122 -6.30 0.38 25.87
N GLY A 123 -5.00 0.27 25.83
CA GLY A 123 -4.23 -0.32 26.92
C GLY A 123 -2.79 -0.68 26.67
N ASP A 124 -2.36 -0.94 25.46
CA ASP A 124 -0.96 -1.31 25.22
C ASP A 124 -0.17 -0.17 24.56
N SER A 125 0.88 0.25 25.24
CA SER A 125 1.84 1.27 24.82
C SER A 125 2.59 0.80 23.57
N CYS A 126 2.06 1.12 22.39
CA CYS A 126 2.84 1.06 21.17
C CYS A 126 3.85 2.19 21.19
N ASN A 127 5.09 1.86 21.50
CA ASN A 127 6.16 2.84 21.54
C ASN A 127 6.62 3.15 20.13
N SER A 128 6.66 4.44 19.79
CA SER A 128 7.34 4.88 18.58
C SER A 128 8.82 4.52 18.73
N PHE A 129 9.34 3.83 17.73
CA PHE A 129 10.72 3.37 17.68
C PHE A 129 11.56 4.34 16.84
N MET A 130 12.78 4.63 17.29
CA MET A 130 13.78 5.42 16.56
C MET A 130 14.89 4.47 16.08
N THR A 131 15.18 4.48 14.78
CA THR A 131 16.21 3.61 14.19
C THR A 131 17.63 4.10 14.43
N GLY A 132 17.79 5.38 14.78
CA GLY A 132 19.08 6.08 14.82
C GLY A 132 19.55 6.59 13.45
N ASN A 133 18.81 6.31 12.37
CA ASN A 133 19.02 6.91 11.06
C ASN A 133 18.17 8.18 10.96
N ALA A 134 18.78 9.35 11.15
CA ALA A 134 18.06 10.62 11.22
C ALA A 134 17.22 10.91 9.94
N SER A 135 17.71 10.55 8.77
CA SER A 135 16.97 10.77 7.51
C SER A 135 15.73 9.89 7.44
N PHE A 136 15.82 8.63 7.85
CA PHE A 136 14.72 7.70 7.89
C PHE A 136 13.71 8.10 8.98
N ASP A 137 14.19 8.39 10.18
CA ASP A 137 13.36 8.80 11.33
C ASP A 137 12.67 10.16 11.11
N ASN A 138 13.18 11.01 10.22
CA ASN A 138 12.51 12.24 9.80
C ASN A 138 11.36 11.99 8.82
N ARG A 139 11.45 10.96 7.99
CA ARG A 139 10.43 10.62 6.98
C ARG A 139 9.36 9.69 7.54
N PHE A 140 9.73 8.75 8.42
CA PHE A 140 8.83 7.69 8.88
C PHE A 140 8.66 7.70 10.42
N ASP A 141 7.44 7.41 10.85
CA ASP A 141 7.13 6.97 12.21
C ASP A 141 7.07 5.43 12.22
N ILE A 142 7.65 4.81 13.23
CA ILE A 142 7.77 3.36 13.34
C ILE A 142 7.10 2.90 14.61
N TYR A 143 6.25 1.91 14.49
CA TYR A 143 5.59 1.23 15.60
C TYR A 143 5.88 -0.26 15.52
N ALA A 144 6.20 -0.87 16.65
CA ALA A 144 6.50 -2.30 16.68
C ALA A 144 6.03 -2.92 18.00
N SER A 145 5.71 -4.20 17.96
CA SER A 145 5.38 -4.97 19.16
C SER A 145 6.55 -5.05 20.13
N ASP A 146 7.80 -5.03 19.62
CA ASP A 146 9.00 -4.90 20.42
C ASP A 146 10.16 -4.28 19.62
N SER A 147 11.11 -3.67 20.34
CA SER A 147 12.23 -2.94 19.73
C SER A 147 13.26 -3.85 19.04
N GLN A 148 13.45 -5.07 19.51
CA GLN A 148 14.39 -6.01 18.89
C GLN A 148 13.84 -6.51 17.54
N LEU A 149 12.53 -6.71 17.47
CA LEU A 149 11.86 -7.02 16.21
C LEU A 149 12.04 -5.87 15.20
N ALA A 150 11.80 -4.62 15.63
CA ALA A 150 12.02 -3.45 14.78
C ALA A 150 13.43 -3.40 14.23
N LEU A 151 14.46 -3.61 15.07
CA LEU A 151 15.86 -3.61 14.65
C LEU A 151 16.20 -4.74 13.66
N ARG A 152 15.62 -5.91 13.82
CA ARG A 152 15.83 -7.03 12.90
C ARG A 152 15.22 -6.76 11.54
N VAL A 153 14.02 -6.18 11.52
CA VAL A 153 13.28 -5.90 10.29
C VAL A 153 13.87 -4.70 9.55
N LEU A 154 14.15 -3.61 10.27
CA LEU A 154 14.62 -2.34 9.71
C LEU A 154 16.14 -2.35 9.49
N THR A 155 16.60 -3.27 8.64
CA THR A 155 18.01 -3.27 8.24
C THR A 155 18.37 -1.99 7.48
N PRO A 156 19.64 -1.56 7.47
CA PRO A 156 20.10 -0.41 6.68
C PRO A 156 19.70 -0.52 5.19
N HIS A 157 19.70 -1.73 4.65
CA HIS A 157 19.32 -2.00 3.27
C HIS A 157 17.82 -1.75 3.01
N LEU A 158 16.95 -2.29 3.89
CA LEU A 158 15.51 -2.04 3.81
C LEU A 158 15.20 -0.54 3.95
N MET A 159 15.79 0.13 4.93
CA MET A 159 15.61 1.57 5.13
C MET A 159 16.02 2.37 3.90
N GLN A 160 17.17 2.05 3.29
CA GLN A 160 17.63 2.70 2.07
C GLN A 160 16.67 2.45 0.90
N GLY A 161 16.18 1.21 0.74
CA GLY A 161 15.20 0.85 -0.28
C GLY A 161 13.91 1.65 -0.13
N LEU A 162 13.35 1.71 1.09
CA LEU A 162 12.14 2.48 1.39
C LEU A 162 12.30 3.97 1.14
N MET A 163 13.47 4.53 1.45
CA MET A 163 13.79 5.94 1.16
C MET A 163 13.81 6.25 -0.34
N GLY A 164 14.07 5.25 -1.18
CA GLY A 164 14.08 5.37 -2.64
C GLY A 164 12.71 5.20 -3.32
N LEU A 165 11.66 4.86 -2.56
CA LEU A 165 10.29 4.76 -3.09
C LEU A 165 9.59 6.13 -3.07
N GLU A 166 8.72 6.35 -4.06
CA GLU A 166 7.90 7.55 -4.19
C GLU A 166 6.45 7.31 -3.73
N GLY A 167 5.78 8.38 -3.33
CA GLY A 167 4.41 8.36 -2.84
C GLY A 167 4.34 8.30 -1.31
N PHE A 168 3.15 8.58 -0.78
CA PHE A 168 2.87 8.46 0.65
C PHE A 168 2.60 7.00 0.99
N MET A 169 3.41 6.42 1.89
CA MET A 169 3.39 5.00 2.19
C MET A 169 3.01 4.70 3.63
N GLU A 170 2.20 3.65 3.77
CA GLU A 170 1.98 2.94 5.02
C GLU A 170 2.29 1.45 4.82
N ILE A 171 3.06 0.86 5.72
CA ILE A 171 3.58 -0.50 5.60
C ILE A 171 3.31 -1.25 6.89
N GLN A 172 2.87 -2.49 6.76
CA GLN A 172 2.77 -3.43 7.88
C GLN A 172 3.49 -4.74 7.55
N ILE A 173 4.28 -5.20 8.50
CA ILE A 173 4.93 -6.49 8.50
C ILE A 173 4.41 -7.25 9.71
N ALA A 174 3.66 -8.32 9.49
CA ALA A 174 3.08 -9.12 10.58
C ALA A 174 2.86 -10.57 10.12
N GLY A 175 3.15 -11.52 11.00
CA GLY A 175 3.09 -12.92 10.61
C GLY A 175 4.04 -13.20 9.45
N ASN A 176 3.53 -13.81 8.40
CA ASN A 176 4.25 -14.06 7.15
C ASN A 176 3.88 -13.07 6.03
N MET A 177 3.26 -11.95 6.36
CA MET A 177 2.75 -10.99 5.38
C MET A 177 3.44 -9.62 5.51
N VAL A 178 3.74 -9.04 4.36
CA VAL A 178 4.08 -7.63 4.19
C VAL A 178 2.97 -6.99 3.39
N ALA A 179 2.33 -5.96 3.94
CA ALA A 179 1.34 -5.15 3.24
C ALA A 179 1.89 -3.72 3.08
N VAL A 180 1.76 -3.17 1.88
CA VAL A 180 2.21 -1.82 1.52
C VAL A 180 1.06 -1.09 0.85
N ALA A 181 0.60 -0.01 1.46
CA ALA A 181 -0.37 0.91 0.87
C ALA A 181 0.36 2.18 0.40
N ILE A 182 0.21 2.53 -0.87
CA ILE A 182 0.82 3.71 -1.49
C ILE A 182 -0.29 4.65 -1.95
N LYS A 183 -0.43 5.80 -1.29
CA LYS A 183 -1.34 6.86 -1.70
C LYS A 183 -0.60 7.80 -2.66
N ASN A 184 -1.02 7.82 -3.92
CA ASN A 184 -0.41 8.65 -4.95
C ASN A 184 -1.43 9.26 -5.92
N ASP A 185 -2.73 9.07 -5.65
CA ASP A 185 -3.86 9.54 -6.46
C ASP A 185 -3.84 9.03 -7.93
N ARG A 186 -3.05 8.00 -8.22
CA ARG A 186 -2.94 7.36 -9.54
C ARG A 186 -3.88 6.16 -9.62
N ASP A 187 -4.27 5.85 -10.86
CA ASP A 187 -4.93 4.65 -11.29
C ASP A 187 -4.03 4.02 -12.35
N LEU A 188 -3.54 2.81 -12.10
CA LEU A 188 -2.54 2.20 -12.98
C LEU A 188 -3.25 1.38 -14.07
N PHE A 189 -2.53 1.09 -15.14
CA PHE A 189 -2.99 0.31 -16.30
C PHE A 189 -4.22 0.88 -17.02
N GLU A 190 -4.61 2.12 -16.72
CA GLU A 190 -5.69 2.82 -17.41
C GLU A 190 -5.32 3.18 -18.86
N LEU A 191 -6.22 2.82 -19.78
CA LEU A 191 -6.19 3.34 -21.14
C LEU A 191 -6.80 4.74 -21.13
N SER A 192 -6.10 5.74 -21.64
CA SER A 192 -6.61 7.11 -21.71
C SER A 192 -7.93 7.15 -22.51
N ASN A 193 -9.02 7.51 -21.84
CA ASN A 193 -10.40 7.54 -22.40
C ASN A 193 -10.69 8.74 -23.32
N ASN A 194 -9.66 9.44 -23.78
CA ASN A 194 -9.86 10.50 -24.77
C ASN A 194 -10.14 9.88 -26.15
N GLY A 195 -11.35 9.35 -26.37
CA GLY A 195 -11.85 8.64 -27.55
C GLY A 195 -11.48 9.17 -28.95
N ARG A 196 -10.33 9.80 -29.07
CA ARG A 196 -9.65 10.26 -30.29
C ARG A 196 -8.20 9.79 -30.38
N ASP A 197 -7.71 9.05 -29.39
CA ASP A 197 -6.33 8.60 -29.40
C ASP A 197 -6.22 7.32 -30.23
N ASN A 198 -5.74 7.45 -31.48
CA ASN A 198 -5.06 6.39 -32.19
C ASN A 198 -3.68 6.14 -31.55
N GLY A 199 -3.62 6.14 -30.20
CA GLY A 199 -2.39 5.92 -29.44
C GLY A 199 -1.73 4.65 -29.92
N ASP A 200 -0.43 4.74 -30.20
CA ASP A 200 0.36 3.58 -30.60
C ASP A 200 0.27 2.55 -29.49
N MET A 201 -0.17 1.33 -29.83
CA MET A 201 -0.27 0.22 -28.88
C MET A 201 1.06 -0.03 -28.15
N GLU A 202 2.18 0.36 -28.74
CA GLU A 202 3.50 0.24 -28.10
C GLU A 202 3.71 1.32 -27.05
N GLU A 203 3.15 2.52 -27.19
CA GLU A 203 3.16 3.57 -26.17
C GLU A 203 2.41 3.11 -24.91
N TYR A 204 1.21 2.51 -25.07
CA TYR A 204 0.49 1.91 -23.95
C TYR A 204 1.24 0.76 -23.29
N ARG A 205 1.91 -0.10 -24.09
CA ARG A 205 2.73 -1.18 -23.54
C ARG A 205 3.89 -0.62 -22.74
N GLN A 206 4.56 0.43 -23.22
CA GLN A 206 5.66 1.06 -22.50
C GLN A 206 5.17 1.70 -21.20
N LYS A 207 4.06 2.44 -21.23
CA LYS A 207 3.42 2.99 -20.02
C LYS A 207 3.18 1.88 -18.98
N PHE A 208 2.57 0.76 -19.39
CA PHE A 208 2.28 -0.33 -18.48
C PHE A 208 3.54 -1.04 -17.94
N ARG A 209 4.61 -1.13 -18.75
CA ARG A 209 5.92 -1.63 -18.28
C ARG A 209 6.52 -0.72 -17.20
N ASP A 210 6.39 0.59 -17.36
CA ASP A 210 6.91 1.56 -16.40
C ASP A 210 6.11 1.50 -15.09
N GLU A 211 4.78 1.47 -15.16
CA GLU A 211 3.89 1.31 -14.01
C GLU A 211 4.14 -0.01 -13.28
N LEU A 212 4.29 -1.11 -14.02
CA LEU A 212 4.66 -2.40 -13.45
C LEU A 212 6.03 -2.37 -12.78
N SER A 213 6.99 -1.66 -13.36
CA SER A 213 8.32 -1.50 -12.77
C SER A 213 8.27 -0.82 -11.40
N ASP A 214 7.36 0.16 -11.21
CA ASP A 214 7.17 0.82 -9.92
C ASP A 214 6.62 -0.15 -8.87
N ILE A 215 5.65 -0.99 -9.23
CA ILE A 215 5.13 -2.06 -8.36
C ILE A 215 6.24 -3.04 -7.97
N LEU A 216 6.99 -3.53 -8.96
CA LEU A 216 8.04 -4.52 -8.74
C LEU A 216 9.20 -3.97 -7.90
N LYS A 217 9.50 -2.67 -7.98
CA LYS A 217 10.48 -2.02 -7.08
C LYS A 217 10.06 -2.15 -5.61
N VAL A 218 8.78 -2.01 -5.30
CA VAL A 218 8.28 -2.20 -3.93
C VAL A 218 8.57 -3.62 -3.46
N ILE A 219 8.27 -4.62 -4.29
CA ILE A 219 8.54 -6.03 -3.97
C ILE A 219 10.04 -6.28 -3.84
N ASP A 220 10.86 -5.72 -4.74
CA ASP A 220 12.32 -5.87 -4.70
C ASP A 220 12.93 -5.31 -3.41
N VAL A 221 12.42 -4.18 -2.89
CA VAL A 221 12.87 -3.60 -1.62
C VAL A 221 12.73 -4.59 -0.47
N PHE A 222 11.63 -5.33 -0.42
CA PHE A 222 11.40 -6.35 0.60
C PHE A 222 12.06 -7.69 0.25
N GLY A 223 12.09 -8.09 -1.02
CA GLY A 223 12.72 -9.33 -1.48
C GLY A 223 14.26 -9.33 -1.36
N MET A 224 14.87 -8.15 -1.34
CA MET A 224 16.32 -8.01 -1.12
C MET A 224 16.71 -8.12 0.37
N ASN A 225 15.77 -8.06 1.28
CA ASN A 225 16.02 -8.34 2.70
C ASN A 225 15.93 -9.84 2.93
N THR A 226 17.07 -10.53 2.72
CA THR A 226 17.17 -11.97 2.86
C THR A 226 16.76 -12.51 4.23
N ASP A 227 16.82 -11.66 5.27
CA ASP A 227 16.41 -12.02 6.62
C ASP A 227 14.89 -12.06 6.79
N LEU A 228 14.13 -11.35 5.94
CA LEU A 228 12.67 -11.41 5.92
C LEU A 228 12.12 -12.52 5.03
N PHE A 229 12.78 -12.79 3.88
CA PHE A 229 12.23 -13.63 2.82
C PHE A 229 13.07 -14.91 2.51
N GLN A 230 14.10 -15.22 3.29
CA GLN A 230 14.89 -16.47 3.17
C GLN A 230 14.79 -17.37 4.39
#